data_3a7a095bc54588663e0c01e5fe471ed5
#
_entry.id   3a7a095bc54588663e0c01e5fe471ed5
#
_cell.length_a   1.000
_cell.length_b   1.000
_cell.length_c   1.000
_cell.angle_alpha   90.00
_cell.angle_beta   90.00
_cell.angle_gamma   90.00
#
_symmetry.space_group_name_H-M   'P 1'
#
loop_
_entity.id
_entity.type
_entity.pdbx_description
1 polymer ?
#
loop_
_entity_poly.entity_id
_entity_poly.type
_entity_poly.pdbx_seq_one_letter_code
_entity_poly.pdbx_strand_id
1 'polypeptide(L)' 'MDNKDYLIELRTGTGMTRKEFCEYFEIPYRTLQDWELGNRKMPDYLLRLMAYKVEMEKLGKKD' A
#
# COMPACT_ATOMS: atom_id res chain seq x y z
N MET A 1 -3.51 12.30 -8.97
CA MET A 1 -3.67 11.77 -7.61
C MET A 1 -2.33 11.65 -6.94
N ASP A 2 -2.25 12.09 -5.69
CA ASP A 2 -1.02 11.96 -4.94
C ASP A 2 -0.70 10.50 -4.64
N ASN A 3 0.59 10.22 -4.46
CA ASN A 3 0.99 8.86 -4.11
C ASN A 3 0.35 8.39 -2.82
N LYS A 4 0.17 9.30 -1.86
CA LYS A 4 -0.45 8.88 -0.60
C LYS A 4 -1.91 8.46 -0.80
N ASP A 5 -2.63 9.17 -1.65
CA ASP A 5 -4.02 8.80 -1.93
C ASP A 5 -4.09 7.48 -2.67
N TYR A 6 -3.20 7.29 -3.61
CA TYR A 6 -3.12 6.03 -4.35
C TYR A 6 -2.80 4.87 -3.41
N LEU A 7 -1.86 5.11 -2.49
CA LEU A 7 -1.46 4.07 -1.54
C LEU A 7 -2.63 3.67 -0.64
N ILE A 8 -3.38 4.66 -0.16
CA ILE A 8 -4.53 4.38 0.68
C ILE A 8 -5.58 3.58 -0.09
N GLU A 9 -5.83 3.96 -1.34
CA GLU A 9 -6.76 3.22 -2.18
C GLU A 9 -6.29 1.79 -2.40
N LEU A 10 -5.00 1.63 -2.65
CA LEU A 10 -4.45 0.30 -2.88
C LEU A 10 -4.65 -0.57 -1.64
N ARG A 11 -4.32 -0.05 -0.48
CA ARG A 11 -4.46 -0.82 0.75
C ARG A 11 -5.92 -1.14 1.05
N THR A 12 -6.79 -0.14 0.96
CA THR A 12 -8.20 -0.38 1.27
C THR A 12 -8.81 -1.36 0.28
N GLY A 13 -8.33 -1.35 -0.95
CA GLY A 13 -8.81 -2.29 -1.96
C GLY A 13 -8.45 -3.73 -1.65
N THR A 14 -7.41 -3.97 -0.84
CA THR A 14 -7.04 -5.32 -0.45
C THR A 14 -7.87 -5.83 0.73
N GLY A 15 -8.54 -4.94 1.44
CA GLY A 15 -9.26 -5.31 2.64
C GLY A 15 -8.37 -5.49 3.86
N MET A 16 -7.07 -5.24 3.73
CA MET A 16 -6.14 -5.39 4.84
C MET A 16 -6.13 -4.17 5.73
N THR A 17 -5.91 -4.40 7.03
CA THR A 17 -5.60 -3.31 7.94
C THR A 17 -4.18 -2.84 7.65
N ARG A 18 -3.81 -1.67 8.24
CA ARG A 18 -2.43 -1.19 8.09
C ARG A 18 -1.43 -2.21 8.61
N LYS A 19 -1.74 -2.84 9.74
CA LYS A 19 -0.86 -3.83 10.31
C LYS A 19 -0.66 -5.01 9.36
N GLU A 20 -1.76 -5.52 8.81
CA GLU A 20 -1.69 -6.64 7.89
C GLU A 20 -0.92 -6.29 6.63
N PHE A 21 -1.17 -5.09 6.11
CA PHE A 21 -0.49 -4.62 4.90
C PHE A 21 1.01 -4.50 5.13
N CYS A 22 1.39 -3.98 6.31
CA CYS A 22 2.80 -3.86 6.65
C CYS A 22 3.47 -5.22 6.76
N GLU A 23 2.79 -6.17 7.36
CA GLU A 23 3.34 -7.51 7.48
C GLU A 23 3.49 -8.17 6.10
N TYR A 24 2.51 -7.97 5.25
CA TYR A 24 2.53 -8.56 3.92
C TYR A 24 3.70 -8.04 3.08
N PHE A 25 3.95 -6.74 3.16
CA PHE A 25 5.02 -6.12 2.38
C PHE A 25 6.32 -5.96 3.15
N GLU A 26 6.33 -6.39 4.41
CA GLU A 26 7.51 -6.29 5.28
C GLU A 26 7.99 -4.85 5.41
N ILE A 27 7.05 -3.96 5.68
CA ILE A 27 7.30 -2.53 5.86
C ILE A 27 7.06 -2.18 7.32
N PRO A 28 7.95 -1.35 7.93
CA PRO A 28 7.65 -0.87 9.28
C PRO A 28 6.34 -0.10 9.31
N TYR A 29 5.54 -0.34 10.34
CA TYR A 29 4.25 0.31 10.46
C TYR A 29 4.36 1.83 10.39
N ARG A 30 5.37 2.37 11.05
CA ARG A 30 5.56 3.81 11.07
C ARG A 30 5.82 4.37 9.68
N THR A 31 6.57 3.61 8.87
CA THR A 31 6.84 4.05 7.51
C THR A 31 5.56 4.14 6.70
N LEU A 32 4.72 3.12 6.77
CA LEU A 32 3.44 3.16 6.06
C LEU A 32 2.58 4.31 6.56
N GLN A 33 2.54 4.49 7.88
CA GLN A 33 1.76 5.57 8.45
C GLN A 33 2.23 6.93 7.95
N ASP A 34 3.55 7.14 7.92
CA ASP A 34 4.10 8.40 7.42
C ASP A 34 3.75 8.64 5.97
N TRP A 35 3.78 7.59 5.16
CA TRP A 35 3.40 7.72 3.75
C TRP A 35 1.93 8.09 3.61
N GLU A 36 1.05 7.45 4.38
CA GLU A 36 -0.38 7.70 4.28
C GLU A 36 -0.78 9.06 4.85
N LEU A 37 -0.02 9.55 5.83
CA LEU A 37 -0.27 10.88 6.40
C LEU A 37 0.36 12.00 5.60
N GLY A 38 1.24 11.64 4.64
CA GLY A 38 1.92 12.66 3.86
C GLY A 38 3.15 13.23 4.52
N ASN A 39 3.60 12.64 5.64
CA ASN A 39 4.81 13.10 6.34
C ASN A 39 6.09 12.73 5.60
N ARG A 40 6.03 11.68 4.80
CA ARG A 40 7.16 11.24 3.97
C ARG A 40 6.63 10.92 2.60
N LYS A 41 7.43 11.23 1.60
CA LYS A 41 7.04 10.97 0.22
C LYS A 41 7.41 9.54 -0.15
N MET A 42 6.42 8.81 -0.66
CA MET A 42 6.65 7.45 -1.11
C MET A 42 7.23 7.46 -2.51
N PRO A 43 8.30 6.68 -2.76
CA PRO A 43 8.85 6.58 -4.11
C PRO A 43 7.83 6.02 -5.09
N ASP A 44 7.77 6.61 -6.28
CA ASP A 44 6.81 6.17 -7.30
C ASP A 44 7.03 4.71 -7.69
N TYR A 45 8.29 4.31 -7.88
CA TYR A 45 8.56 2.96 -8.33
C TYR A 45 8.11 1.93 -7.31
N LEU A 46 8.24 2.25 -6.03
CA LEU A 46 7.84 1.33 -4.98
C LEU A 46 6.33 1.15 -4.97
N LEU A 47 5.61 2.25 -5.13
CA LEU A 47 4.15 2.17 -5.18
C LEU A 47 3.69 1.32 -6.36
N ARG A 48 4.34 1.48 -7.50
CA ARG A 48 3.99 0.67 -8.68
C ARG A 48 4.28 -0.80 -8.46
N LEU A 49 5.42 -1.11 -7.81
CA LEU A 49 5.74 -2.50 -7.51
C LEU A 49 4.72 -3.11 -6.56
N MET A 50 4.31 -2.36 -5.56
CA MET A 50 3.32 -2.83 -4.61
C MET A 50 1.98 -3.06 -5.29
N ALA A 51 1.57 -2.14 -6.15
CA ALA A 51 0.33 -2.29 -6.89
C ALA A 51 0.38 -3.52 -7.79
N TYR A 52 1.52 -3.73 -8.44
CA TYR A 52 1.70 -4.89 -9.29
C TYR A 52 1.58 -6.18 -8.49
N LYS A 53 2.20 -6.23 -7.33
CA LYS A 53 2.15 -7.42 -6.50
C LYS A 53 0.72 -7.70 -6.02
N VAL A 54 0.01 -6.66 -5.61
CA VAL A 54 -1.38 -6.82 -5.20
C VAL A 54 -2.20 -7.40 -6.35
N GLU A 55 -2.01 -6.87 -7.54
CA GLU A 55 -2.76 -7.32 -8.70
C GLU A 55 -2.41 -8.75 -9.07
N MET A 56 -1.12 -9.08 -9.06
CA MET A 56 -0.69 -10.42 -9.43
C MET A 56 -1.18 -11.48 -8.45
N GLU A 57 -1.27 -11.13 -7.18
CA GLU A 57 -1.75 -12.05 -6.17
C GLU A 57 -3.25 -11.91 -5.94
N LYS A 58 -3.88 -11.00 -6.65
CA LYS A 58 -5.33 -10.81 -6.62
C LYS A 58 -5.86 -10.54 -5.22
N LEU A 59 -5.09 -9.80 -4.45
CA LEU A 59 -5.50 -9.43 -3.11
C LEU A 59 -6.74 -8.53 -3.19
N GLY A 60 -7.73 -8.86 -2.37
CA GLY A 60 -8.94 -8.06 -2.32
C GLY A 60 -9.87 -8.22 -3.50
N LYS A 61 -9.53 -9.09 -4.44
CA LYS A 61 -10.38 -9.34 -5.61
C LYS A 61 -11.00 -10.70 -5.53
N LYS A 62 -12.19 -10.79 -6.11
CA LYS A 62 -12.87 -12.07 -6.26
C LYS A 62 -12.98 -12.39 -7.73
N ASP A 63 -12.66 -13.58 -8.08
CA ASP A 63 -12.76 -14.03 -9.46
C ASP A 63 -14.10 -14.65 -9.74
#